data_9f7821ee9bdc9d9f50a36fe830401449
#
_entry.id   9f7821ee9bdc9d9f50a36fe830401449
#
_cell.length_a   1.000
_cell.length_b   1.000
_cell.length_c   1.000
_cell.angle_alpha   90.00
_cell.angle_beta   90.00
_cell.angle_gamma   90.00
#
_symmetry.space_group_name_H-M   'P 1'
#
loop_
_entity.id
_entity.type
_entity.pdbx_description
1 polymer ?
#
loop_
_entity_poly.entity_id
_entity_poly.type
_entity_poly.pdbx_seq_one_letter_code
_entity_poly.pdbx_strand_id
1 'polypeptide(L)'
;MSDPNLKSLLFSPDPKFERELERKMPEMVTLSRLLRSLEGRARIVVEDVVPWKGRQFPVISVTMGSEDPEAPTLGIFGGVHGLERIGSDVVIAWLQSLHELSLWDETLRDRLQKSRIV
;
A
#
# COMPACT_ATOMS: atom_id res chain seq x y z
N MET A 1 -0.98 13.33 1.64
CA MET A 1 -0.05 13.86 0.61
C MET A 1 0.82 12.70 0.14
N SER A 2 0.77 12.33 -1.14
CA SER A 2 1.62 11.27 -1.65
C SER A 2 3.06 11.75 -1.78
N ASP A 3 4.02 10.90 -1.41
CA ASP A 3 5.43 11.16 -1.66
C ASP A 3 5.66 11.28 -3.18
N PRO A 4 6.20 12.41 -3.70
CA PRO A 4 6.44 12.59 -5.14
C PRO A 4 7.39 11.53 -5.72
N ASN A 5 8.21 10.89 -4.87
CA ASN A 5 9.11 9.82 -5.28
C ASN A 5 8.40 8.48 -5.45
N LEU A 6 7.22 8.30 -4.86
CA LEU A 6 6.47 7.05 -4.95
C LEU A 6 6.16 6.67 -6.40
N LYS A 7 5.74 7.63 -7.21
CA LYS A 7 5.46 7.39 -8.64
C LYS A 7 6.68 6.92 -9.40
N SER A 8 7.84 7.52 -9.14
CA SER A 8 9.09 7.14 -9.81
C SER A 8 9.60 5.77 -9.38
N LEU A 9 9.27 5.32 -8.17
CA LEU A 9 9.66 4.02 -7.65
C LEU A 9 8.77 2.88 -8.17
N LEU A 10 7.46 3.15 -8.29
CA LEU A 10 6.47 2.11 -8.66
C LEU A 10 6.23 2.01 -10.17
N PHE A 11 6.40 3.11 -10.91
CA PHE A 11 6.09 3.16 -12.34
C PHE A 11 7.37 3.34 -13.15
N SER A 12 7.74 2.27 -13.84
CA SER A 12 8.81 2.33 -14.82
C SER A 12 8.26 2.71 -16.20
N PRO A 13 8.92 3.61 -16.94
CA PRO A 13 8.61 3.82 -18.35
C PRO A 13 9.09 2.69 -19.26
N ASP A 14 9.82 1.70 -18.73
CA ASP A 14 10.32 0.56 -19.50
C ASP A 14 9.30 -0.60 -19.52
N PRO A 15 8.65 -0.88 -20.67
CA PRO A 15 7.67 -1.96 -20.78
C PRO A 15 8.24 -3.37 -20.55
N LYS A 16 9.54 -3.57 -20.82
CA LYS A 16 10.20 -4.86 -20.57
C LYS A 16 10.33 -5.12 -19.07
N PHE A 17 10.70 -4.10 -18.33
CA PHE A 17 10.81 -4.18 -16.88
C PHE A 17 9.44 -4.42 -16.24
N GLU A 18 8.40 -3.73 -16.70
CA GLU A 18 7.04 -3.94 -16.18
C GLU A 18 6.54 -5.36 -16.42
N ARG A 19 6.79 -5.93 -17.61
CA ARG A 19 6.43 -7.33 -17.89
C ARG A 19 7.19 -8.32 -17.00
N GLU A 20 8.47 -8.06 -16.74
CA GLU A 20 9.25 -8.88 -15.83
C GLU A 20 8.74 -8.78 -14.41
N LEU A 21 8.37 -7.57 -13.97
CA LEU A 21 7.77 -7.32 -12.66
C LEU A 21 6.45 -8.05 -12.52
N GLU A 22 5.55 -7.96 -13.50
CA GLU A 22 4.28 -8.69 -13.51
C GLU A 22 4.46 -10.20 -13.37
N ARG A 23 5.50 -10.74 -14.00
CA ARG A 23 5.79 -12.18 -13.93
C ARG A 23 6.39 -12.61 -12.60
N LYS A 24 7.31 -11.81 -12.05
CA LYS A 24 8.07 -12.19 -10.85
C LYS A 24 7.49 -11.68 -9.54
N MET A 25 6.87 -10.52 -9.59
CA MET A 25 6.32 -9.83 -8.41
C MET A 25 4.96 -9.18 -8.74
N PRO A 26 3.95 -9.98 -9.12
CA PRO A 26 2.65 -9.45 -9.52
C PRO A 26 1.97 -8.65 -8.41
N GLU A 27 2.25 -8.96 -7.14
CA GLU A 27 1.77 -8.22 -5.97
C GLU A 27 2.21 -6.76 -5.99
N MET A 28 3.38 -6.44 -6.51
CA MET A 28 3.85 -5.05 -6.63
C MET A 28 3.04 -4.26 -7.66
N VAL A 29 2.63 -4.90 -8.74
CA VAL A 29 1.77 -4.28 -9.76
C VAL A 29 0.37 -4.03 -9.17
N THR A 30 -0.20 -4.99 -8.47
CA THR A 30 -1.49 -4.83 -7.80
C THR A 30 -1.44 -3.73 -6.75
N LEU A 31 -0.39 -3.71 -5.93
CA LEU A 31 -0.18 -2.67 -4.92
C LEU A 31 -0.10 -1.28 -5.56
N SER A 32 0.68 -1.13 -6.63
CA SER A 32 0.84 0.16 -7.28
C SER A 32 -0.48 0.72 -7.83
N ARG A 33 -1.34 -0.15 -8.37
CA ARG A 33 -2.70 0.25 -8.81
C ARG A 33 -3.58 0.68 -7.65
N LEU A 34 -3.53 -0.07 -6.55
CA LEU A 34 -4.29 0.25 -5.34
C LEU A 34 -3.85 1.59 -4.74
N LEU A 35 -2.55 1.85 -4.68
CA LEU A 35 -2.02 3.10 -4.13
C LEU A 35 -2.48 4.34 -4.91
N ARG A 36 -2.66 4.22 -6.23
CA ARG A 36 -3.28 5.29 -7.03
C ARG A 36 -4.70 5.60 -6.58
N SER A 37 -5.48 4.57 -6.29
CA SER A 37 -6.87 4.73 -5.82
C SER A 37 -6.93 5.34 -4.42
N LEU A 38 -5.89 5.15 -3.61
CA LEU A 38 -5.80 5.64 -2.24
C LEU A 38 -5.25 7.07 -2.13
N GLU A 39 -4.76 7.67 -3.21
CA GLU A 39 -4.27 9.05 -3.20
C GLU A 39 -5.35 10.01 -2.70
N GLY A 40 -5.01 10.81 -1.68
CA GLY A 40 -5.94 11.73 -1.04
C GLY A 40 -6.91 11.10 -0.03
N ARG A 41 -6.91 9.77 0.10
CA ARG A 41 -7.79 9.02 1.02
C ARG A 41 -7.03 8.30 2.13
N ALA A 42 -5.75 8.09 1.93
CA ALA A 42 -4.87 7.47 2.90
C ALA A 42 -3.52 8.20 2.91
N ARG A 43 -2.82 8.11 4.02
CA ARG A 43 -1.44 8.57 4.09
C ARG A 43 -0.52 7.44 3.64
N ILE A 44 0.23 7.68 2.59
CA ILE A 44 1.18 6.73 1.99
C ILE A 44 2.58 7.25 2.23
N VAL A 45 3.42 6.44 2.87
CA VAL A 45 4.80 6.80 3.20
C VAL A 45 5.75 5.72 2.69
N VAL A 46 6.83 6.14 2.03
CA VAL A 46 7.95 5.25 1.72
C VAL A 46 8.86 5.22 2.94
N GLU A 47 8.83 4.11 3.67
CA GLU A 47 9.60 3.94 4.89
C GLU A 47 11.07 3.58 4.60
N ASP A 48 11.30 2.82 3.55
CA ASP A 48 12.62 2.37 3.13
C ASP A 48 12.60 1.95 1.66
N VAL A 49 13.75 1.67 1.10
CA VAL A 49 13.89 1.17 -0.27
C VAL A 49 14.82 -0.05 -0.32
N VAL A 50 14.47 -1.02 -1.15
CA VAL A 50 15.26 -2.24 -1.37
C VAL A 50 15.78 -2.25 -2.80
N PRO A 51 17.09 -2.34 -3.02
CA PRO A 51 17.65 -2.39 -4.37
C PRO A 51 17.43 -3.76 -5.01
N TRP A 52 17.02 -3.74 -6.27
CA TRP A 52 16.90 -4.94 -7.10
C TRP A 52 17.08 -4.60 -8.59
N LYS A 53 18.01 -5.27 -9.26
CA LYS A 53 18.30 -5.10 -10.68
C LYS A 53 18.48 -3.63 -11.11
N GLY A 54 19.26 -2.87 -10.35
CA GLY A 54 19.53 -1.46 -10.63
C GLY A 54 18.38 -0.51 -10.36
N ARG A 55 17.30 -1.00 -9.73
CA ARG A 55 16.15 -0.21 -9.30
C ARG A 55 15.93 -0.30 -7.80
N GLN A 56 15.17 0.62 -7.27
CA GLN A 56 14.81 0.69 -5.87
C GLN A 56 13.33 0.38 -5.69
N PHE A 57 13.02 -0.60 -4.87
CA PHE A 57 11.66 -0.97 -4.51
C PHE A 57 11.30 -0.40 -3.15
N PRO A 58 10.17 0.31 -3.04
CA PRO A 58 9.79 0.93 -1.79
C PRO A 58 9.22 -0.08 -0.79
N VAL A 59 9.56 0.09 0.47
CA VAL A 59 8.81 -0.45 1.61
C VAL A 59 7.80 0.62 2.01
N ILE A 60 6.53 0.29 1.94
CA ILE A 60 5.46 1.28 2.01
C ILE A 60 4.60 1.03 3.23
N SER A 61 4.27 2.10 3.96
CA SER A 61 3.16 2.11 4.92
C SER A 61 1.98 2.88 4.36
N VAL A 62 0.78 2.35 4.63
CA VAL A 62 -0.49 2.98 4.28
C VAL A 62 -1.29 3.16 5.55
N THR A 63 -1.63 4.40 5.88
CA THR A 63 -2.41 4.72 7.09
C THR A 63 -3.77 5.26 6.69
N MET A 64 -4.82 4.63 7.20
CA MET A 64 -6.20 5.08 7.07
C MET A 64 -6.79 5.37 8.46
N GLY A 65 -7.54 6.47 8.59
CA GLY A 65 -8.22 6.80 9.80
C GLY A 65 -7.68 8.03 10.52
N SER A 66 -7.86 8.07 11.84
CA SER A 66 -7.57 9.23 12.67
C SER A 66 -6.09 9.62 12.65
N GLU A 67 -5.83 10.92 12.60
CA GLU A 67 -4.49 11.50 12.77
C GLU A 67 -4.14 11.80 14.24
N ASP A 68 -5.10 11.60 15.17
CA ASP A 68 -4.85 11.78 16.58
C ASP A 68 -3.80 10.75 17.06
N PRO A 69 -2.68 11.21 17.67
CA PRO A 69 -1.64 10.31 18.18
C PRO A 69 -2.14 9.31 19.23
N GLU A 70 -3.20 9.65 19.96
CA GLU A 70 -3.78 8.81 21.01
C GLU A 70 -4.84 7.84 20.47
N ALA A 71 -5.17 7.90 19.17
CA ALA A 71 -6.17 7.00 18.60
C ALA A 71 -5.71 5.54 18.63
N PRO A 72 -6.59 4.60 18.98
CA PRO A 72 -6.28 3.18 18.87
C PRO A 72 -5.81 2.83 17.45
N THR A 73 -4.75 2.06 17.35
CA THR A 73 -4.12 1.72 16.08
C THR A 73 -4.01 0.22 15.90
N LEU A 74 -4.52 -0.29 14.78
CA LEU A 74 -4.32 -1.66 14.34
C LEU A 74 -3.24 -1.69 13.25
N GLY A 75 -2.15 -2.42 13.52
CA GLY A 75 -1.08 -2.63 12.54
C GLY A 75 -1.23 -3.98 11.83
N ILE A 76 -1.12 -3.98 10.51
CA ILE A 76 -1.16 -5.19 9.68
C ILE A 76 0.06 -5.20 8.79
N PHE A 77 0.80 -6.31 8.81
CA PHE A 77 2.06 -6.47 8.11
C PHE A 77 1.99 -7.62 7.12
N GLY A 78 2.42 -7.37 5.89
CA GLY A 78 2.56 -8.38 4.85
C GLY A 78 3.95 -8.39 4.25
N GLY A 79 4.36 -9.56 3.69
CA GLY A 79 5.66 -9.69 3.04
C GLY A 79 6.85 -9.85 3.99
N VAL A 80 6.60 -10.23 5.23
CA VAL A 80 7.66 -10.46 6.25
C VAL A 80 8.63 -11.56 5.81
N HIS A 81 8.12 -12.58 5.14
CA HIS A 81 8.90 -13.65 4.53
C HIS A 81 8.86 -13.50 3.01
N GLY A 82 9.94 -13.01 2.41
CA GLY A 82 9.98 -12.58 1.01
C GLY A 82 9.63 -13.62 -0.06
N LEU A 83 9.74 -14.92 0.26
CA LEU A 83 9.33 -16.01 -0.63
C LEU A 83 7.87 -16.42 -0.47
N GLU A 84 7.24 -16.03 0.63
CA GLU A 84 5.85 -16.33 0.95
C GLU A 84 4.95 -15.16 0.52
N ARG A 85 4.54 -15.16 -0.73
CA ARG A 85 3.73 -14.07 -1.32
C ARG A 85 2.33 -13.96 -0.74
N ILE A 86 1.81 -15.05 -0.18
CA ILE A 86 0.44 -15.11 0.32
C ILE A 86 0.16 -14.02 1.37
N GLY A 87 1.13 -13.72 2.24
CA GLY A 87 0.99 -12.67 3.23
C GLY A 87 0.79 -11.29 2.60
N SER A 88 1.59 -10.97 1.58
CA SER A 88 1.45 -9.72 0.83
C SER A 88 0.13 -9.65 0.07
N ASP A 89 -0.26 -10.73 -0.60
CA ASP A 89 -1.51 -10.80 -1.37
C ASP A 89 -2.73 -10.60 -0.46
N VAL A 90 -2.74 -11.22 0.71
CA VAL A 90 -3.82 -11.09 1.70
C VAL A 90 -3.93 -9.65 2.20
N VAL A 91 -2.82 -9.03 2.57
CA VAL A 91 -2.82 -7.64 3.06
C VAL A 91 -3.28 -6.67 1.97
N ILE A 92 -2.82 -6.84 0.74
CA ILE A 92 -3.24 -5.99 -0.40
C ILE A 92 -4.74 -6.16 -0.67
N ALA A 93 -5.24 -7.39 -0.70
CA ALA A 93 -6.66 -7.66 -0.91
C ALA A 93 -7.52 -7.09 0.21
N TRP A 94 -7.06 -7.22 1.45
CA TRP A 94 -7.74 -6.66 2.61
C TRP A 94 -7.78 -5.14 2.56
N LEU A 95 -6.67 -4.48 2.23
CA LEU A 95 -6.58 -3.04 2.08
C LEU A 95 -7.51 -2.53 0.97
N GLN A 96 -7.59 -3.25 -0.15
CA GLN A 96 -8.52 -2.94 -1.23
C GLN A 96 -9.97 -3.01 -0.75
N SER A 97 -10.33 -4.05 -0.02
CA SER A 97 -11.67 -4.21 0.55
C SER A 97 -12.00 -3.09 1.55
N LEU A 98 -11.06 -2.74 2.41
CA LEU A 98 -11.21 -1.64 3.35
C LEU A 98 -11.42 -0.31 2.63
N HIS A 99 -10.65 -0.05 1.60
CA HIS A 99 -10.80 1.14 0.77
C HIS A 99 -12.19 1.21 0.12
N GLU A 100 -12.65 0.14 -0.51
CA GLU A 100 -13.97 0.06 -1.15
C GLU A 100 -15.10 0.28 -0.14
N LEU A 101 -15.04 -0.38 1.01
CA LEU A 101 -16.01 -0.19 2.09
C LEU A 101 -16.02 1.25 2.62
N SER A 102 -14.87 1.89 2.73
CA SER A 102 -14.77 3.27 3.23
C SER A 102 -15.47 4.29 2.33
N LEU A 103 -15.77 3.93 1.07
CA LEU A 103 -16.46 4.81 0.13
C LEU A 103 -17.96 4.94 0.43
N TRP A 104 -18.58 3.95 1.06
CA TRP A 104 -20.04 3.93 1.26
C TRP A 104 -20.51 3.45 2.63
N ASP A 105 -19.68 2.74 3.40
CA ASP A 105 -20.05 2.23 4.73
C ASP A 105 -19.85 3.30 5.81
N GLU A 106 -20.94 3.88 6.27
CA GLU A 106 -20.93 4.93 7.30
C GLU A 106 -20.38 4.44 8.64
N THR A 107 -20.67 3.20 9.02
CA THR A 107 -20.16 2.61 10.26
C THR A 107 -18.64 2.52 10.24
N LEU A 108 -18.06 2.07 9.14
CA LEU A 108 -16.62 2.03 8.98
C LEU A 108 -16.00 3.43 9.00
N ARG A 109 -16.60 4.38 8.30
CA ARG A 109 -16.12 5.77 8.30
C ARG A 109 -16.13 6.39 9.69
N ASP A 110 -17.18 6.15 10.46
CA ASP A 110 -17.28 6.63 11.85
C ASP A 110 -16.20 6.02 12.74
N ARG A 111 -15.92 4.73 12.58
CA ARG A 111 -14.85 4.03 13.31
C ARG A 111 -13.47 4.57 12.95
N LEU A 112 -13.22 4.85 11.68
CA LEU A 112 -11.96 5.42 11.20
C LEU A 112 -11.71 6.86 11.66
N GLN A 113 -12.74 7.59 12.06
CA GLN A 113 -12.58 8.90 12.71
C GLN A 113 -11.97 8.80 14.11
N LYS A 114 -12.15 7.68 14.80
CA LYS A 114 -11.74 7.44 16.18
C LYS A 114 -10.60 6.44 16.33
N SER A 115 -10.21 5.78 15.27
CA SER A 115 -9.18 4.75 15.23
C SER A 115 -8.38 4.82 13.94
N ARG A 116 -7.32 4.04 13.89
CA ARG A 116 -6.39 4.08 12.77
C ARG A 116 -5.95 2.67 12.40
N ILE A 117 -5.75 2.44 11.10
CA ILE A 117 -5.20 1.21 10.54
C ILE A 117 -3.94 1.55 9.77
N VAL A 118 -2.87 0.82 10.05
CA VAL A 118 -1.58 0.97 9.37
C VAL A 118 -1.17 -0.36 8.74
#